data_3cc0244f1bc1d6447084c70aaacd0618
#
_entry.id   3cc0244f1bc1d6447084c70aaacd0618
#
_cell.length_a   1.000
_cell.length_b   1.000
_cell.length_c   1.000
_cell.angle_alpha   90.00
_cell.angle_beta   90.00
_cell.angle_gamma   90.00
#
_symmetry.space_group_name_H-M   'P 1'
#
loop_
_entity.id
_entity.type
_entity.pdbx_description
1 polymer ?
#
loop_
_entity_poly.entity_id
_entity_poly.type
_entity_poly.pdbx_seq_one_letter_code
_entity_poly.pdbx_strand_id
1 'polypeptide(L)'
;KVEIARNPKRKTAIDYIEKIFDEFIELHGDRAFKDDKSIICGLAKIENQPFTIIAEQKGRNVKENIERNFGMPNPESYRKGIRFMKQAEKFHRPVITFIDTKGAYPGIGAEERGQGEAIASSMLEMASLTVPTISIIIGEGSSGGALALGLGNKVLMLENAIYSILSPEGYASILWKDASRAKEAAEKMKLTAKDLYEMKIIDKIIKEPIEMDAKSFKEVSEDMRKEIKNEKGKAERRGFNEKNKSKRGRNRLSKKNKY
;
A
#
# COMPACT_ATOMS: atom_id res chain seq x y z
N LYS A 1 -4.02 -20.08 -0.59
CA LYS A 1 -4.09 -18.63 -0.41
C LYS A 1 -3.88 -17.88 -1.74
N VAL A 2 -2.91 -18.25 -2.58
CA VAL A 2 -2.66 -17.58 -3.89
C VAL A 2 -3.94 -17.49 -4.73
N GLU A 3 -4.65 -18.61 -4.91
CA GLU A 3 -5.90 -18.65 -5.67
C GLU A 3 -7.00 -17.74 -5.06
N ILE A 4 -7.06 -17.68 -3.72
CA ILE A 4 -8.01 -16.80 -3.02
C ILE A 4 -7.62 -15.33 -3.24
N ALA A 5 -6.36 -14.97 -3.07
CA ALA A 5 -5.87 -13.60 -3.28
C ALA A 5 -6.10 -13.09 -4.72
N ARG A 6 -6.02 -13.98 -5.70
CA ARG A 6 -6.22 -13.71 -7.13
C ARG A 6 -7.67 -13.81 -7.60
N ASN A 7 -8.61 -14.20 -6.72
CA ASN A 7 -10.00 -14.39 -7.12
C ASN A 7 -10.59 -13.07 -7.66
N PRO A 8 -11.12 -13.04 -8.90
CA PRO A 8 -11.66 -11.82 -9.51
C PRO A 8 -12.92 -11.28 -8.81
N LYS A 9 -13.54 -12.06 -7.94
CA LYS A 9 -14.67 -11.62 -7.11
C LYS A 9 -14.26 -10.90 -5.82
N ARG A 10 -12.94 -10.84 -5.51
CA ARG A 10 -12.47 -10.08 -4.35
C ARG A 10 -12.79 -8.59 -4.50
N LYS A 11 -13.04 -7.96 -3.38
CA LYS A 11 -13.20 -6.51 -3.31
C LYS A 11 -11.90 -5.82 -3.69
N THR A 12 -12.00 -4.79 -4.50
CA THR A 12 -10.88 -3.98 -4.99
C THR A 12 -10.63 -2.77 -4.10
N ALA A 13 -9.55 -2.06 -4.33
CA ALA A 13 -9.21 -0.89 -3.52
C ALA A 13 -10.32 0.17 -3.49
N ILE A 14 -10.98 0.43 -4.62
CA ILE A 14 -12.08 1.41 -4.67
C ILE A 14 -13.27 0.97 -3.83
N ASP A 15 -13.59 -0.33 -3.78
CA ASP A 15 -14.67 -0.84 -2.92
C ASP A 15 -14.38 -0.55 -1.45
N TYR A 16 -13.11 -0.74 -1.01
CA TYR A 16 -12.69 -0.41 0.36
C TYR A 16 -12.67 1.09 0.63
N ILE A 17 -12.18 1.89 -0.33
CA ILE A 17 -12.15 3.36 -0.22
C ILE A 17 -13.57 3.89 0.00
N GLU A 18 -14.53 3.50 -0.85
CA GLU A 18 -15.94 3.89 -0.76
C GLU A 18 -16.61 3.44 0.55
N LYS A 19 -16.14 2.35 1.16
CA LYS A 19 -16.73 1.80 2.37
C LYS A 19 -16.09 2.34 3.66
N ILE A 20 -14.81 2.66 3.64
CA ILE A 20 -14.03 3.08 4.80
C ILE A 20 -14.12 4.59 5.01
N PHE A 21 -14.08 5.38 3.93
CA PHE A 21 -14.03 6.83 3.99
C PHE A 21 -15.39 7.46 3.76
N ASP A 22 -15.65 8.58 4.41
CA ASP A 22 -16.92 9.30 4.30
C ASP A 22 -16.98 10.12 3.00
N GLU A 23 -15.83 10.59 2.51
CA GLU A 23 -15.66 11.32 1.26
C GLU A 23 -14.36 10.85 0.58
N PHE A 24 -14.38 10.80 -0.75
CA PHE A 24 -13.19 10.56 -1.55
C PHE A 24 -13.23 11.39 -2.83
N ILE A 25 -12.15 12.09 -3.14
CA ILE A 25 -11.97 12.87 -4.37
C ILE A 25 -10.74 12.31 -5.08
N GLU A 26 -10.96 11.63 -6.20
CA GLU A 26 -9.87 11.14 -7.05
C GLU A 26 -9.22 12.30 -7.81
N LEU A 27 -7.90 12.28 -7.89
CA LEU A 27 -7.09 13.24 -8.63
C LEU A 27 -6.09 12.51 -9.53
N HIS A 28 -5.87 13.04 -10.72
CA HIS A 28 -5.23 12.33 -11.83
C HIS A 28 -3.89 12.93 -12.25
N GLY A 29 -3.11 12.13 -13.00
CA GLY A 29 -1.91 12.53 -13.73
C GLY A 29 -0.65 12.64 -12.90
N ASP A 30 0.48 12.28 -13.51
CA ASP A 30 1.81 12.34 -12.89
C ASP A 30 2.48 13.71 -13.01
N ARG A 31 1.93 14.62 -13.81
CA ARG A 31 2.49 15.95 -14.16
C ARG A 31 3.80 15.87 -14.96
N ALA A 32 4.11 14.72 -15.56
CA ALA A 32 5.28 14.51 -16.39
C ALA A 32 4.90 13.96 -17.78
N PHE A 33 4.11 12.89 -17.83
CA PHE A 33 3.77 12.20 -19.08
C PHE A 33 2.25 12.03 -19.28
N LYS A 34 1.58 11.26 -18.39
CA LYS A 34 0.13 11.00 -18.49
C LYS A 34 -0.47 10.52 -17.17
N ASP A 35 -1.76 10.19 -17.19
CA ASP A 35 -2.40 9.42 -16.14
C ASP A 35 -2.34 7.91 -16.44
N ASP A 36 -2.16 7.09 -15.41
CA ASP A 36 -2.35 5.65 -15.46
C ASP A 36 -3.36 5.25 -14.36
N LYS A 37 -4.43 4.59 -14.79
CA LYS A 37 -5.56 4.20 -13.95
C LYS A 37 -5.28 3.00 -13.04
N SER A 38 -4.13 2.35 -13.17
CA SER A 38 -3.75 1.20 -12.33
C SER A 38 -3.40 1.57 -10.89
N ILE A 39 -3.08 2.85 -10.63
CA ILE A 39 -3.05 3.43 -9.29
C ILE A 39 -4.06 4.57 -9.20
N ILE A 40 -4.94 4.51 -8.21
CA ILE A 40 -5.86 5.58 -7.82
C ILE A 40 -5.14 6.44 -6.78
N CYS A 41 -5.17 7.76 -6.96
CA CYS A 41 -4.69 8.71 -5.97
C CYS A 41 -5.75 9.76 -5.67
N GLY A 42 -5.86 10.18 -4.42
CA GLY A 42 -6.85 11.18 -4.06
C GLY A 42 -6.79 11.63 -2.61
N LEU A 43 -7.77 12.43 -2.26
CA LEU A 43 -7.99 12.92 -0.92
C LEU A 43 -9.26 12.27 -0.35
N ALA A 44 -9.18 11.78 0.86
CA ALA A 44 -10.31 11.17 1.55
C ALA A 44 -10.50 11.76 2.94
N LYS A 45 -11.67 11.54 3.53
CA LYS A 45 -11.96 11.94 4.92
C LYS A 45 -12.52 10.77 5.70
N ILE A 46 -12.13 10.69 6.96
CA ILE A 46 -12.84 9.96 8.02
C ILE A 46 -13.27 10.98 9.05
N GLU A 47 -14.57 11.18 9.20
CA GLU A 47 -15.11 12.30 10.00
C GLU A 47 -14.57 13.64 9.44
N ASN A 48 -13.92 14.46 10.24
CA ASN A 48 -13.30 15.72 9.79
C ASN A 48 -11.80 15.58 9.49
N GLN A 49 -11.26 14.35 9.45
CA GLN A 49 -9.84 14.13 9.28
C GLN A 49 -9.49 13.82 7.83
N PRO A 50 -8.63 14.63 7.18
CA PRO A 50 -8.18 14.36 5.82
C PRO A 50 -7.06 13.31 5.79
N PHE A 51 -7.08 12.49 4.74
CA PHE A 51 -6.08 11.48 4.39
C PHE A 51 -5.69 11.62 2.93
N THR A 52 -4.47 11.22 2.60
CA THR A 52 -4.04 10.98 1.23
C THR A 52 -4.13 9.49 0.94
N ILE A 53 -4.79 9.13 -0.15
CA ILE A 53 -4.97 7.74 -0.59
C ILE A 53 -4.11 7.51 -1.83
N ILE A 54 -3.39 6.37 -1.85
CA ILE A 54 -2.65 5.87 -3.00
C ILE A 54 -2.95 4.37 -3.08
N ALA A 55 -3.64 3.93 -4.13
CA ALA A 55 -4.21 2.59 -4.15
C ALA A 55 -3.99 1.89 -5.49
N GLU A 56 -3.39 0.71 -5.48
CA GLU A 56 -3.35 -0.16 -6.64
C GLU A 56 -4.75 -0.70 -6.91
N GLN A 57 -5.19 -0.55 -8.15
CA GLN A 57 -6.57 -0.85 -8.55
C GLN A 57 -6.63 -1.80 -9.73
N LYS A 58 -7.21 -2.96 -9.52
CA LYS A 58 -7.63 -3.89 -10.57
C LYS A 58 -8.99 -3.49 -11.12
N GLY A 59 -9.30 -3.92 -12.34
CA GLY A 59 -10.65 -3.77 -12.88
C GLY A 59 -11.62 -4.81 -12.27
N ARG A 60 -12.90 -4.46 -12.22
CA ARG A 60 -14.00 -5.33 -11.78
C ARG A 60 -14.64 -6.12 -12.91
N ASN A 61 -14.27 -5.80 -14.15
CA ASN A 61 -14.70 -6.47 -15.38
C ASN A 61 -13.56 -6.40 -16.43
N VAL A 62 -13.75 -7.06 -17.57
CA VAL A 62 -12.73 -7.16 -18.62
C VAL A 62 -12.31 -5.79 -19.14
N LYS A 63 -13.26 -4.89 -19.39
CA LYS A 63 -12.98 -3.53 -19.90
C LYS A 63 -12.15 -2.73 -18.89
N GLU A 64 -12.56 -2.69 -17.64
CA GLU A 64 -11.81 -2.00 -16.58
C GLU A 64 -10.43 -2.63 -16.36
N ASN A 65 -10.29 -3.96 -16.47
CA ASN A 65 -8.99 -4.60 -16.36
C ASN A 65 -8.02 -4.16 -17.47
N ILE A 66 -8.49 -4.05 -18.71
CA ILE A 66 -7.67 -3.52 -19.81
C ILE A 66 -7.27 -2.07 -19.54
N GLU A 67 -8.20 -1.20 -19.14
CA GLU A 67 -7.94 0.21 -18.82
C GLU A 67 -6.96 0.40 -17.67
N ARG A 68 -6.88 -0.56 -16.75
CA ARG A 68 -6.03 -0.54 -15.54
C ARG A 68 -4.80 -1.46 -15.67
N ASN A 69 -4.44 -1.85 -16.87
CA ASN A 69 -3.30 -2.77 -17.14
C ASN A 69 -3.35 -4.02 -16.25
N PHE A 70 -4.54 -4.57 -16.00
CA PHE A 70 -4.74 -5.72 -15.09
C PHE A 70 -4.18 -5.51 -13.68
N GLY A 71 -4.19 -4.27 -13.19
CA GLY A 71 -3.63 -3.88 -11.92
C GLY A 71 -2.10 -3.84 -11.86
N MET A 72 -1.45 -3.78 -13.02
CA MET A 72 0.01 -3.65 -13.14
C MET A 72 0.38 -2.19 -13.47
N PRO A 73 0.97 -1.43 -12.53
CA PRO A 73 1.25 -0.02 -12.74
C PRO A 73 2.40 0.24 -13.72
N ASN A 74 2.23 1.24 -14.59
CA ASN A 74 3.28 1.84 -15.39
C ASN A 74 4.07 2.88 -14.56
N PRO A 75 5.23 3.40 -15.06
CA PRO A 75 6.05 4.40 -14.35
C PRO A 75 5.27 5.64 -13.90
N GLU A 76 4.36 6.12 -14.73
CA GLU A 76 3.53 7.30 -14.44
C GLU A 76 2.59 7.09 -13.25
N SER A 77 2.18 5.87 -12.95
CA SER A 77 1.42 5.55 -11.74
C SER A 77 2.25 5.79 -10.47
N TYR A 78 3.49 5.30 -10.44
CA TYR A 78 4.39 5.51 -9.30
C TYR A 78 4.75 6.99 -9.15
N ARG A 79 5.05 7.71 -10.26
CA ARG A 79 5.28 9.17 -10.24
C ARG A 79 4.07 9.94 -9.74
N LYS A 80 2.85 9.51 -10.11
CA LYS A 80 1.62 10.05 -9.54
C LYS A 80 1.60 9.82 -8.02
N GLY A 81 1.87 8.60 -7.55
CA GLY A 81 1.98 8.29 -6.13
C GLY A 81 2.97 9.19 -5.39
N ILE A 82 4.19 9.35 -5.92
CA ILE A 82 5.22 10.24 -5.37
C ILE A 82 4.70 11.69 -5.25
N ARG A 83 4.02 12.18 -6.26
CA ARG A 83 3.41 13.53 -6.23
C ARG A 83 2.43 13.69 -5.07
N PHE A 84 1.63 12.65 -4.80
CA PHE A 84 0.68 12.65 -3.67
C PHE A 84 1.37 12.48 -2.32
N MET A 85 2.46 11.71 -2.23
CA MET A 85 3.30 11.61 -1.04
C MET A 85 3.88 12.97 -0.66
N LYS A 86 4.49 13.69 -1.62
CA LYS A 86 5.02 15.05 -1.42
C LYS A 86 3.94 16.04 -0.99
N GLN A 87 2.75 15.93 -1.56
CA GLN A 87 1.62 16.77 -1.17
C GLN A 87 1.13 16.41 0.26
N ALA A 88 1.10 15.12 0.61
CA ALA A 88 0.74 14.67 1.95
C ALA A 88 1.70 15.22 3.01
N GLU A 89 3.00 15.13 2.74
CA GLU A 89 4.05 15.70 3.60
C GLU A 89 3.86 17.20 3.79
N LYS A 90 3.72 17.96 2.69
CA LYS A 90 3.51 19.40 2.73
C LYS A 90 2.30 19.84 3.57
N PHE A 91 1.20 19.10 3.50
CA PHE A 91 -0.05 19.43 4.18
C PHE A 91 -0.30 18.60 5.45
N HIS A 92 0.71 17.86 5.90
CA HIS A 92 0.67 17.03 7.11
C HIS A 92 -0.50 16.05 7.16
N ARG A 93 -0.85 15.43 6.00
CA ARG A 93 -1.89 14.42 5.91
C ARG A 93 -1.30 13.02 6.02
N PRO A 94 -1.88 12.13 6.83
CA PRO A 94 -1.52 10.71 6.82
C PRO A 94 -1.73 10.10 5.43
N VAL A 95 -0.86 9.16 5.05
CA VAL A 95 -0.93 8.43 3.78
C VAL A 95 -1.44 7.02 4.06
N ILE A 96 -2.47 6.61 3.33
CA ILE A 96 -2.96 5.23 3.33
C ILE A 96 -2.72 4.65 1.95
N THR A 97 -2.03 3.51 1.89
CA THR A 97 -1.86 2.78 0.64
C THR A 97 -2.64 1.47 0.66
N PHE A 98 -3.29 1.14 -0.46
CA PHE A 98 -3.90 -0.16 -0.69
C PHE A 98 -3.10 -0.90 -1.75
N ILE A 99 -2.74 -2.16 -1.46
CA ILE A 99 -1.84 -2.95 -2.29
C ILE A 99 -2.58 -4.16 -2.85
N ASP A 100 -2.69 -4.21 -4.18
CA ASP A 100 -3.27 -5.33 -4.92
C ASP A 100 -2.75 -5.36 -6.37
N THR A 101 -1.52 -5.83 -6.56
CA THR A 101 -0.87 -5.96 -7.87
C THR A 101 -0.09 -7.26 -8.00
N LYS A 102 -0.07 -7.83 -9.21
CA LYS A 102 0.85 -8.92 -9.59
C LYS A 102 2.31 -8.45 -9.70
N GLY A 103 2.53 -7.13 -9.76
CA GLY A 103 3.81 -6.48 -10.00
C GLY A 103 3.66 -5.29 -10.96
N ALA A 104 4.74 -4.59 -11.18
CA ALA A 104 4.80 -3.49 -12.15
C ALA A 104 4.61 -4.01 -13.59
N TYR A 105 4.08 -3.16 -14.48
CA TYR A 105 3.86 -3.51 -15.88
C TYR A 105 5.20 -3.80 -16.59
N PRO A 106 5.38 -5.01 -17.19
CA PRO A 106 6.68 -5.46 -17.72
C PRO A 106 6.89 -5.11 -19.21
N GLY A 107 6.14 -4.17 -19.76
CA GLY A 107 6.20 -3.81 -21.17
C GLY A 107 7.42 -2.95 -21.52
N ILE A 108 7.95 -3.08 -22.75
CA ILE A 108 9.07 -2.30 -23.27
C ILE A 108 8.85 -0.79 -23.06
N GLY A 109 7.68 -0.27 -23.42
CA GLY A 109 7.38 1.15 -23.21
C GLY A 109 7.38 1.58 -21.75
N ALA A 110 7.17 0.71 -20.78
CA ALA A 110 7.34 1.03 -19.36
C ALA A 110 8.83 1.11 -18.99
N GLU A 111 9.65 0.19 -19.49
CA GLU A 111 11.10 0.22 -19.28
C GLU A 111 11.73 1.48 -19.90
N GLU A 112 11.36 1.83 -21.14
CA GLU A 112 11.80 3.05 -21.82
C GLU A 112 11.46 4.34 -21.05
N ARG A 113 10.36 4.33 -20.28
CA ARG A 113 9.94 5.46 -19.44
C ARG A 113 10.41 5.37 -18.00
N GLY A 114 11.36 4.46 -17.71
CA GLY A 114 12.03 4.37 -16.41
C GLY A 114 11.22 3.64 -15.34
N GLN A 115 10.72 2.43 -15.62
CA GLN A 115 9.94 1.62 -14.67
C GLN A 115 10.71 1.37 -13.35
N GLY A 116 11.95 0.90 -13.46
CA GLY A 116 12.78 0.62 -12.28
C GLY A 116 13.09 1.87 -11.46
N GLU A 117 13.37 3.00 -12.14
CA GLU A 117 13.62 4.30 -11.46
C GLU A 117 12.36 4.78 -10.73
N ALA A 118 11.18 4.71 -11.37
CA ALA A 118 9.93 5.16 -10.76
C ALA A 118 9.55 4.35 -9.51
N ILE A 119 9.80 3.02 -9.53
CA ILE A 119 9.62 2.14 -8.37
C ILE A 119 10.60 2.52 -7.25
N ALA A 120 11.89 2.64 -7.56
CA ALA A 120 12.91 2.96 -6.57
C ALA A 120 12.67 4.34 -5.94
N SER A 121 12.32 5.35 -6.75
CA SER A 121 11.97 6.69 -6.29
C SER A 121 10.71 6.69 -5.41
N SER A 122 9.70 5.85 -5.72
CA SER A 122 8.51 5.71 -4.88
C SER A 122 8.85 5.11 -3.51
N MET A 123 9.69 4.08 -3.48
CA MET A 123 10.17 3.48 -2.23
C MET A 123 10.94 4.49 -1.38
N LEU A 124 11.85 5.25 -1.99
CA LEU A 124 12.65 6.28 -1.29
C LEU A 124 11.76 7.39 -0.72
N GLU A 125 10.83 7.91 -1.53
CA GLU A 125 9.89 8.94 -1.08
C GLU A 125 9.04 8.43 0.09
N MET A 126 8.48 7.21 -0.03
CA MET A 126 7.65 6.64 1.03
C MET A 126 8.41 6.43 2.34
N ALA A 127 9.66 5.99 2.26
CA ALA A 127 10.54 5.80 3.42
C ALA A 127 10.94 7.13 4.08
N SER A 128 10.95 8.23 3.34
CA SER A 128 11.32 9.57 3.83
C SER A 128 10.18 10.36 4.45
N LEU A 129 8.92 9.92 4.29
CA LEU A 129 7.77 10.62 4.84
C LEU A 129 7.82 10.73 6.36
N THR A 130 7.54 11.93 6.87
CA THR A 130 7.39 12.19 8.32
C THR A 130 5.96 12.13 8.79
N VAL A 131 5.00 12.18 7.87
CA VAL A 131 3.58 11.94 8.17
C VAL A 131 3.32 10.45 8.41
N PRO A 132 2.29 10.08 9.20
CA PRO A 132 1.92 8.68 9.41
C PRO A 132 1.59 7.98 8.08
N THR A 133 2.16 6.80 7.86
CA THR A 133 1.92 5.97 6.68
C THR A 133 1.41 4.59 7.07
N ILE A 134 0.32 4.14 6.45
CA ILE A 134 -0.27 2.83 6.67
C ILE A 134 -0.43 2.13 5.33
N SER A 135 0.23 0.99 5.16
CA SER A 135 0.09 0.14 3.98
C SER A 135 -0.84 -1.03 4.28
N ILE A 136 -1.80 -1.30 3.40
CA ILE A 136 -2.81 -2.35 3.57
C ILE A 136 -2.79 -3.28 2.36
N ILE A 137 -2.32 -4.51 2.56
CA ILE A 137 -2.32 -5.55 1.51
C ILE A 137 -3.71 -6.18 1.47
N ILE A 138 -4.47 -5.96 0.39
CA ILE A 138 -5.85 -6.39 0.25
C ILE A 138 -6.05 -7.60 -0.69
N GLY A 139 -5.05 -7.92 -1.48
CA GLY A 139 -5.10 -9.03 -2.44
C GLY A 139 -3.72 -9.61 -2.70
N GLU A 140 -3.25 -9.56 -3.94
CA GLU A 140 -1.89 -9.97 -4.29
C GLU A 140 -0.94 -8.78 -4.22
N GLY A 141 0.05 -8.83 -3.33
CA GLY A 141 1.14 -7.88 -3.28
C GLY A 141 2.43 -8.52 -3.78
N SER A 142 2.81 -8.27 -5.04
CA SER A 142 3.97 -8.90 -5.63
C SER A 142 5.03 -7.92 -6.13
N SER A 143 6.30 -8.29 -5.89
CA SER A 143 7.49 -7.69 -6.47
C SER A 143 7.68 -6.20 -6.12
N GLY A 144 8.54 -5.52 -6.89
CA GLY A 144 8.80 -4.09 -6.75
C GLY A 144 7.55 -3.22 -6.89
N GLY A 145 6.56 -3.69 -7.67
CA GLY A 145 5.29 -3.00 -7.81
C GLY A 145 4.56 -2.79 -6.49
N ALA A 146 4.44 -3.85 -5.71
CA ALA A 146 3.83 -3.80 -4.38
C ALA A 146 4.74 -3.08 -3.36
N LEU A 147 6.06 -3.31 -3.41
CA LEU A 147 7.01 -2.68 -2.51
C LEU A 147 7.05 -1.16 -2.65
N ALA A 148 6.83 -0.63 -3.85
CA ALA A 148 6.80 0.81 -4.12
C ALA A 148 5.81 1.58 -3.24
N LEU A 149 4.77 0.90 -2.72
CA LEU A 149 3.74 1.45 -1.83
C LEU A 149 3.63 0.72 -0.49
N GLY A 150 4.46 -0.33 -0.27
CA GLY A 150 4.38 -1.24 0.88
C GLY A 150 5.22 -0.84 2.10
N LEU A 151 5.94 0.29 2.06
CA LEU A 151 6.88 0.72 3.09
C LEU A 151 6.25 1.63 4.15
N GLY A 152 5.00 1.39 4.52
CA GLY A 152 4.32 2.16 5.56
C GLY A 152 4.93 1.98 6.96
N ASN A 153 4.74 2.99 7.84
CA ASN A 153 5.11 2.85 9.26
C ASN A 153 4.34 1.72 9.95
N LYS A 154 3.18 1.37 9.38
CA LYS A 154 2.38 0.20 9.73
C LYS A 154 1.96 -0.53 8.47
N VAL A 155 2.11 -1.84 8.51
CA VAL A 155 1.73 -2.73 7.42
C VAL A 155 0.64 -3.67 7.92
N LEU A 156 -0.56 -3.52 7.39
CA LEU A 156 -1.72 -4.34 7.65
C LEU A 156 -1.93 -5.28 6.47
N MET A 157 -2.47 -6.47 6.71
CA MET A 157 -2.71 -7.43 5.64
C MET A 157 -3.99 -8.21 5.90
N LEU A 158 -4.82 -8.36 4.87
CA LEU A 158 -5.99 -9.24 4.92
C LEU A 158 -5.53 -10.70 5.05
N GLU A 159 -6.28 -11.49 5.81
CA GLU A 159 -5.93 -12.89 6.13
C GLU A 159 -5.74 -13.80 4.91
N ASN A 160 -6.46 -13.51 3.83
CA ASN A 160 -6.40 -14.29 2.59
C ASN A 160 -5.60 -13.61 1.48
N ALA A 161 -4.97 -12.46 1.77
CA ALA A 161 -4.01 -11.83 0.88
C ALA A 161 -2.67 -12.58 0.86
N ILE A 162 -1.83 -12.25 -0.13
CA ILE A 162 -0.44 -12.71 -0.21
C ILE A 162 0.48 -11.52 -0.43
N TYR A 163 1.70 -11.60 0.10
CA TYR A 163 2.70 -10.56 -0.10
C TYR A 163 4.09 -11.18 -0.26
N SER A 164 4.78 -10.86 -1.35
CA SER A 164 6.09 -11.44 -1.66
C SER A 164 6.89 -10.57 -2.63
N ILE A 165 8.20 -10.72 -2.60
CA ILE A 165 9.12 -10.00 -3.51
C ILE A 165 9.09 -10.53 -4.94
N LEU A 166 8.41 -11.65 -5.19
CA LEU A 166 8.37 -12.35 -6.46
C LEU A 166 7.09 -13.19 -6.54
N SER A 167 6.53 -13.35 -7.74
CA SER A 167 5.40 -14.28 -7.91
C SER A 167 5.85 -15.74 -7.77
N PRO A 168 4.97 -16.67 -7.36
CA PRO A 168 5.30 -18.10 -7.30
C PRO A 168 5.81 -18.66 -8.63
N GLU A 169 5.24 -18.20 -9.75
CA GLU A 169 5.66 -18.57 -11.11
C GLU A 169 7.08 -18.07 -11.38
N GLY A 170 7.38 -16.82 -11.03
CA GLY A 170 8.72 -16.24 -11.17
C GLY A 170 9.75 -16.97 -10.29
N TYR A 171 9.40 -17.28 -9.05
CA TYR A 171 10.25 -18.07 -8.14
C TYR A 171 10.58 -19.44 -8.74
N ALA A 172 9.57 -20.17 -9.21
CA ALA A 172 9.75 -21.47 -9.82
C ALA A 172 10.61 -21.41 -11.10
N SER A 173 10.38 -20.40 -11.95
CA SER A 173 11.17 -20.18 -13.16
C SER A 173 12.63 -19.89 -12.86
N ILE A 174 12.94 -19.07 -11.86
CA ILE A 174 14.31 -18.69 -11.52
C ILE A 174 15.06 -19.87 -10.92
N LEU A 175 14.49 -20.53 -9.89
CA LEU A 175 15.19 -21.56 -9.13
C LEU A 175 15.17 -22.93 -9.81
N TRP A 176 14.08 -23.28 -10.48
CA TRP A 176 13.89 -24.62 -11.03
C TRP A 176 13.78 -24.67 -12.53
N LYS A 177 13.82 -23.49 -13.19
CA LYS A 177 13.63 -23.36 -14.65
C LYS A 177 12.30 -23.91 -15.15
N ASP A 178 11.30 -23.97 -14.26
CA ASP A 178 9.98 -24.58 -14.54
C ASP A 178 8.86 -23.80 -13.80
N ALA A 179 8.17 -22.91 -14.53
CA ALA A 179 7.06 -22.12 -14.01
C ALA A 179 5.85 -22.96 -13.58
N SER A 180 5.70 -24.18 -14.10
CA SER A 180 4.57 -25.07 -13.75
C SER A 180 4.60 -25.51 -12.29
N ARG A 181 5.74 -25.42 -11.62
CA ARG A 181 5.94 -25.72 -10.20
C ARG A 181 5.53 -24.55 -9.25
N ALA A 182 4.77 -23.58 -9.74
CA ALA A 182 4.34 -22.42 -8.95
C ALA A 182 3.64 -22.79 -7.64
N LYS A 183 2.87 -23.89 -7.59
CA LYS A 183 2.21 -24.36 -6.37
C LYS A 183 3.22 -24.75 -5.29
N GLU A 184 4.24 -25.53 -5.65
CA GLU A 184 5.33 -25.91 -4.75
C GLU A 184 6.13 -24.68 -4.31
N ALA A 185 6.37 -23.74 -5.24
CA ALA A 185 7.01 -22.47 -4.92
C ALA A 185 6.23 -21.70 -3.86
N ALA A 186 4.91 -21.54 -4.03
CA ALA A 186 4.06 -20.83 -3.08
C ALA A 186 4.12 -21.41 -1.65
N GLU A 187 4.24 -22.74 -1.51
CA GLU A 187 4.38 -23.41 -0.21
C GLU A 187 5.71 -23.08 0.48
N LYS A 188 6.79 -22.90 -0.30
CA LYS A 188 8.14 -22.60 0.23
C LYS A 188 8.37 -21.11 0.50
N MET A 189 7.67 -20.23 -0.18
CA MET A 189 7.93 -18.79 -0.16
C MET A 189 7.49 -18.06 1.11
N LYS A 190 6.70 -18.70 1.99
CA LYS A 190 6.22 -18.05 3.22
C LYS A 190 5.52 -16.71 2.98
N LEU A 191 4.60 -16.67 2.02
CA LEU A 191 3.95 -15.45 1.51
C LEU A 191 2.57 -15.14 2.13
N THR A 192 2.11 -15.97 3.09
CA THR A 192 0.79 -15.77 3.71
C THR A 192 0.84 -14.74 4.84
N ALA A 193 -0.32 -14.15 5.16
CA ALA A 193 -0.42 -13.20 6.27
C ALA A 193 0.10 -13.77 7.59
N LYS A 194 -0.13 -15.05 7.87
CA LYS A 194 0.38 -15.73 9.06
C LYS A 194 1.91 -15.80 9.07
N ASP A 195 2.51 -16.26 7.97
CA ASP A 195 3.98 -16.36 7.85
C ASP A 195 4.64 -14.99 8.04
N LEU A 196 4.10 -13.96 7.37
CA LEU A 196 4.67 -12.62 7.39
C LEU A 196 4.49 -11.92 8.74
N TYR A 197 3.42 -12.23 9.46
CA TYR A 197 3.22 -11.75 10.83
C TYR A 197 4.20 -12.38 11.80
N GLU A 198 4.42 -13.71 11.72
CA GLU A 198 5.42 -14.43 12.51
C GLU A 198 6.84 -13.91 12.25
N MET A 199 7.16 -13.58 10.99
CA MET A 199 8.44 -12.96 10.59
C MET A 199 8.53 -11.47 10.90
N LYS A 200 7.49 -10.84 11.45
CA LYS A 200 7.41 -9.41 11.77
C LYS A 200 7.58 -8.48 10.53
N ILE A 201 7.22 -8.97 9.36
CA ILE A 201 7.19 -8.19 8.12
C ILE A 201 5.91 -7.34 8.05
N ILE A 202 4.81 -7.87 8.60
CA ILE A 202 3.56 -7.13 8.76
C ILE A 202 3.24 -6.95 10.25
N ASP A 203 2.53 -5.89 10.57
CA ASP A 203 2.19 -5.53 11.97
C ASP A 203 0.87 -6.11 12.44
N LYS A 204 -0.05 -6.40 11.52
CA LYS A 204 -1.39 -6.91 11.88
C LYS A 204 -2.05 -7.66 10.74
N ILE A 205 -2.75 -8.74 11.09
CA ILE A 205 -3.66 -9.47 10.21
C ILE A 205 -5.08 -8.96 10.46
N ILE A 206 -5.76 -8.57 9.39
CA ILE A 206 -7.19 -8.25 9.40
C ILE A 206 -7.95 -9.50 8.97
N LYS A 207 -8.81 -9.99 9.85
CA LYS A 207 -9.60 -11.19 9.59
C LYS A 207 -10.61 -10.96 8.48
N GLU A 208 -10.75 -11.94 7.60
CA GLU A 208 -11.75 -11.95 6.55
C GLU A 208 -12.23 -13.37 6.23
N PRO A 209 -13.46 -13.57 5.77
CA PRO A 209 -13.92 -14.88 5.27
C PRO A 209 -13.27 -15.17 3.91
N ILE A 210 -13.32 -16.44 3.49
CA ILE A 210 -12.87 -16.86 2.15
C ILE A 210 -13.79 -16.25 1.08
N GLU A 211 -15.11 -16.32 1.31
CA GLU A 211 -16.12 -15.69 0.48
C GLU A 211 -16.72 -14.50 1.22
N MET A 212 -16.64 -13.34 0.61
CA MET A 212 -17.04 -12.08 1.24
C MET A 212 -18.40 -11.63 0.70
N ASP A 213 -19.42 -11.73 1.54
CA ASP A 213 -20.75 -11.16 1.31
C ASP A 213 -20.83 -9.69 1.75
N ALA A 214 -21.99 -9.07 1.59
CA ALA A 214 -22.18 -7.67 1.95
C ALA A 214 -22.01 -7.39 3.45
N LYS A 215 -22.39 -8.36 4.32
CA LYS A 215 -22.28 -8.22 5.78
C LYS A 215 -20.84 -8.31 6.21
N SER A 216 -20.13 -9.36 5.82
CA SER A 216 -18.73 -9.56 6.16
C SER A 216 -17.83 -8.47 5.55
N PHE A 217 -18.13 -7.97 4.34
CA PHE A 217 -17.44 -6.83 3.76
C PHE A 217 -17.57 -5.55 4.61
N LYS A 218 -18.78 -5.32 5.15
CA LYS A 218 -19.00 -4.19 6.07
C LYS A 218 -18.16 -4.35 7.33
N GLU A 219 -18.18 -5.53 7.96
CA GLU A 219 -17.43 -5.82 9.18
C GLU A 219 -15.90 -5.66 8.98
N VAL A 220 -15.36 -6.22 7.91
CA VAL A 220 -13.93 -6.08 7.54
C VAL A 220 -13.55 -4.61 7.29
N SER A 221 -14.40 -3.86 6.60
CA SER A 221 -14.16 -2.44 6.32
C SER A 221 -14.22 -1.59 7.60
N GLU A 222 -15.11 -1.90 8.53
CA GLU A 222 -15.19 -1.24 9.83
C GLU A 222 -13.95 -1.53 10.68
N ASP A 223 -13.42 -2.74 10.64
CA ASP A 223 -12.18 -3.08 11.33
C ASP A 223 -10.97 -2.34 10.73
N MET A 224 -10.88 -2.25 9.40
CA MET A 224 -9.87 -1.41 8.74
C MET A 224 -9.99 0.05 9.15
N ARG A 225 -11.21 0.61 9.15
CA ARG A 225 -11.47 1.99 9.57
C ARG A 225 -11.00 2.25 11.00
N LYS A 226 -11.27 1.32 11.92
CA LYS A 226 -10.81 1.40 13.33
C LYS A 226 -9.27 1.40 13.40
N GLU A 227 -8.61 0.52 12.65
CA GLU A 227 -7.15 0.45 12.64
C GLU A 227 -6.51 1.71 12.09
N ILE A 228 -7.02 2.25 10.98
CA ILE A 228 -6.55 3.52 10.40
C ILE A 228 -6.63 4.65 11.44
N LYS A 229 -7.76 4.77 12.15
CA LYS A 229 -7.94 5.78 13.22
C LYS A 229 -6.97 5.56 14.38
N ASN A 230 -6.79 4.30 14.83
CA ASN A 230 -5.92 3.95 15.94
C ASN A 230 -4.44 4.25 15.66
N GLU A 231 -3.95 3.87 14.48
CA GLU A 231 -2.53 4.06 14.14
C GLU A 231 -2.19 5.54 13.92
N LYS A 232 -3.10 6.32 13.34
CA LYS A 232 -2.96 7.78 13.29
C LYS A 232 -2.80 8.38 14.69
N GLY A 233 -3.70 8.05 15.62
CA GLY A 233 -3.65 8.57 16.99
C GLY A 233 -2.39 8.17 17.78
N LYS A 234 -1.79 7.00 17.47
CA LYS A 234 -0.50 6.59 18.06
C LYS A 234 0.67 7.39 17.47
N ALA A 235 0.68 7.63 16.17
CA ALA A 235 1.73 8.40 15.50
C ALA A 235 1.75 9.85 15.97
N GLU A 236 0.60 10.49 16.12
CA GLU A 236 0.48 11.85 16.65
C GLU A 236 1.02 11.94 18.09
N ARG A 237 0.72 10.96 18.95
CA ARG A 237 1.25 10.89 20.33
C ARG A 237 2.77 10.70 20.38
N ARG A 238 3.35 9.91 19.46
CA ARG A 238 4.82 9.75 19.35
C ARG A 238 5.49 11.06 18.94
N GLY A 239 5.00 11.72 17.90
CA GLY A 239 5.52 13.01 17.44
C GLY A 239 5.41 14.12 18.51
N PHE A 240 4.33 14.13 19.29
CA PHE A 240 4.17 15.04 20.43
C PHE A 240 5.20 14.77 21.55
N ASN A 241 5.45 13.49 21.85
CA ASN A 241 6.42 13.11 22.88
C ASN A 241 7.86 13.42 22.46
N GLU A 242 8.23 13.24 21.19
CA GLU A 242 9.54 13.59 20.67
C GLU A 242 9.79 15.11 20.66
N LYS A 243 8.79 15.90 20.22
CA LYS A 243 8.86 17.37 20.31
C LYS A 243 9.02 17.86 21.74
N ASN A 244 8.35 17.22 22.71
CA ASN A 244 8.47 17.57 24.14
C ASN A 244 9.84 17.16 24.72
N LYS A 245 10.40 16.01 24.30
CA LYS A 245 11.77 15.62 24.69
C LYS A 245 12.81 16.60 24.15
N SER A 246 12.69 17.04 22.90
CA SER A 246 13.59 18.02 22.31
C SER A 246 13.50 19.41 22.94
N LYS A 247 12.29 19.86 23.34
CA LYS A 247 12.10 21.11 24.10
C LYS A 247 12.73 21.05 25.51
N ARG A 248 12.56 19.89 26.20
CA ARG A 248 13.18 19.68 27.53
C ARG A 248 14.71 19.61 27.45
N GLY A 249 15.26 19.02 26.36
CA GLY A 249 16.70 19.01 26.11
C GLY A 249 17.28 20.43 25.90
N ARG A 250 16.62 21.25 25.08
CA ARG A 250 17.01 22.64 24.82
C ARG A 250 16.95 23.50 26.09
N ASN A 251 15.91 23.36 26.92
CA ASN A 251 15.80 24.08 28.20
C ASN A 251 16.86 23.64 29.25
N ARG A 252 17.35 22.39 29.19
CA ARG A 252 18.47 21.94 30.04
C ARG A 252 19.82 22.50 29.61
N LEU A 253 20.06 22.66 28.31
CA LEU A 253 21.28 23.24 27.76
C LEU A 253 21.34 24.74 28.03
N SER A 254 20.22 25.48 27.91
CA SER A 254 20.17 26.91 28.19
C SER A 254 20.36 27.27 29.68
N LYS A 255 20.06 26.33 30.61
CA LYS A 255 20.33 26.50 32.05
C LYS A 255 21.77 26.17 32.46
N LYS A 256 22.50 25.36 31.65
CA LYS A 256 23.92 25.05 31.92
C LYS A 256 24.89 26.15 31.49
N ASN A 257 24.47 27.05 30.60
CA ASN A 257 25.29 28.16 30.10
C ASN A 257 25.08 29.49 30.87
N LYS A 258 24.53 29.43 32.08
CA LYS A 258 24.31 30.60 32.95
C LYS A 258 25.14 30.54 34.27
N TYR A 259 26.33 29.89 34.22
CA TYR A 259 27.32 29.97 35.29
C TYR A 259 28.71 30.15 34.68
#